data_6e7ffa196b753994274679e150f29e60
#
_entry.id   6e7ffa196b753994274679e150f29e60
#
_cell.length_a   1.000
_cell.length_b   1.000
_cell.length_c   1.000
_cell.angle_alpha   90.00
_cell.angle_beta   90.00
_cell.angle_gamma   90.00
#
_symmetry.space_group_name_H-M   'P 1'
#
loop_
_entity.id
_entity.type
_entity.pdbx_description
1 polymer ?
#
loop_
_entity_poly.entity_id
_entity_poly.type
_entity_poly.pdbx_seq_one_letter_code
_entity_poly.pdbx_strand_id
1 'polypeptide(L)'
;QQHLRRYAQVGAAVFRIVQEALTNAYKHADATQLWVRLHLAPKQVAVEICDDGHGMQAAYYTYDLVDNGERQRIYSGHGMRGMRERAEELGGTFAIAPFPEGGVKVQVQIPI
;
A
#
# COMPACT_ATOMS: atom_id res chain seq x y z
N GLN A 1 21.22 -6.24 -19.02
CA GLN A 1 21.31 -4.85 -18.55
C GLN A 1 20.71 -4.72 -17.17
N GLN A 2 21.47 -4.17 -16.25
CA GLN A 2 21.00 -3.98 -14.88
C GLN A 2 19.85 -2.97 -14.81
N HIS A 3 19.92 -1.91 -15.62
CA HIS A 3 18.85 -0.90 -15.63
C HIS A 3 17.53 -1.47 -16.11
N LEU A 4 17.54 -2.25 -17.16
CA LEU A 4 16.30 -2.87 -17.64
C LEU A 4 15.73 -3.84 -16.63
N ARG A 5 16.60 -4.62 -15.99
CA ARG A 5 16.15 -5.55 -14.95
C ARG A 5 15.51 -4.80 -13.79
N ARG A 6 16.16 -3.73 -13.35
CA ARG A 6 15.64 -2.92 -12.23
C ARG A 6 14.30 -2.31 -12.57
N TYR A 7 14.16 -1.74 -13.74
CA TYR A 7 12.89 -1.16 -14.19
C TYR A 7 11.79 -2.22 -14.25
N ALA A 8 12.12 -3.40 -14.74
CA ALA A 8 11.14 -4.49 -14.78
C ALA A 8 10.71 -4.92 -13.39
N GLN A 9 11.64 -5.03 -12.45
CA GLN A 9 11.33 -5.38 -11.07
C GLN A 9 10.44 -4.33 -10.41
N VAL A 10 10.77 -3.07 -10.57
CA VAL A 10 9.99 -1.97 -9.99
C VAL A 10 8.61 -1.91 -10.62
N GLY A 11 8.53 -2.05 -11.94
CA GLY A 11 7.24 -2.05 -12.64
C GLY A 11 6.33 -3.16 -12.18
N ALA A 12 6.88 -4.37 -12.02
CA ALA A 12 6.11 -5.50 -11.54
C ALA A 12 5.61 -5.28 -10.11
N ALA A 13 6.47 -4.72 -9.24
CA ALA A 13 6.08 -4.43 -7.87
C ALA A 13 4.97 -3.37 -7.82
N VAL A 14 5.10 -2.31 -8.58
CA VAL A 14 4.08 -1.24 -8.65
C VAL A 14 2.76 -1.82 -9.12
N PHE A 15 2.78 -2.63 -10.18
CA PHE A 15 1.57 -3.26 -10.69
C PHE A 15 0.87 -4.08 -9.61
N ARG A 16 1.62 -4.91 -8.89
CA ARG A 16 1.03 -5.74 -7.83
C ARG A 16 0.50 -4.93 -6.67
N ILE A 17 1.20 -3.86 -6.31
CA ILE A 17 0.76 -2.97 -5.23
C ILE A 17 -0.55 -2.30 -5.60
N VAL A 18 -0.67 -1.78 -6.81
CA VAL A 18 -1.90 -1.16 -7.27
C VAL A 18 -3.03 -2.18 -7.32
N GLN A 19 -2.75 -3.38 -7.82
CA GLN A 19 -3.74 -4.45 -7.89
C GLN A 19 -4.26 -4.83 -6.50
N GLU A 20 -3.39 -4.94 -5.52
CA GLU A 20 -3.79 -5.25 -4.14
C GLU A 20 -4.61 -4.11 -3.52
N ALA A 21 -4.24 -2.87 -3.79
CA ALA A 21 -4.98 -1.73 -3.29
C ALA A 21 -6.39 -1.68 -3.89
N LEU A 22 -6.52 -1.98 -5.18
CA LEU A 22 -7.83 -2.08 -5.82
C LEU A 22 -8.68 -3.18 -5.20
N THR A 23 -8.08 -4.32 -4.95
CA THR A 23 -8.77 -5.45 -4.33
C THR A 23 -9.24 -5.10 -2.93
N ASN A 24 -8.39 -4.46 -2.15
CA ASN A 24 -8.76 -4.04 -0.79
C ASN A 24 -9.88 -3.03 -0.79
N ALA A 25 -9.83 -2.05 -1.68
CA ALA A 25 -10.88 -1.04 -1.78
C ALA A 25 -12.22 -1.68 -2.17
N TYR A 26 -12.19 -2.61 -3.11
CA TYR A 26 -13.40 -3.27 -3.57
C TYR A 26 -13.97 -4.22 -2.53
N LYS A 27 -13.13 -5.06 -1.92
CA LYS A 27 -13.61 -6.14 -1.04
C LYS A 27 -13.88 -5.68 0.39
N HIS A 28 -13.10 -4.74 0.88
CA HIS A 28 -13.07 -4.48 2.33
C HIS A 28 -13.46 -3.08 2.71
N ALA A 29 -13.20 -2.10 1.86
CA ALA A 29 -13.44 -0.71 2.20
C ALA A 29 -14.76 -0.18 1.67
N ASP A 30 -15.43 -0.93 0.80
CA ASP A 30 -16.68 -0.51 0.16
C ASP A 30 -16.52 0.86 -0.50
N ALA A 31 -15.39 1.07 -1.13
CA ALA A 31 -15.09 2.33 -1.78
C ALA A 31 -15.85 2.45 -3.10
N THR A 32 -16.25 3.68 -3.42
CA THR A 32 -16.86 3.98 -4.73
C THR A 32 -15.85 4.57 -5.69
N GLN A 33 -14.76 5.15 -5.18
CA GLN A 33 -13.73 5.76 -6.01
C GLN A 33 -12.35 5.40 -5.47
N LEU A 34 -11.42 5.30 -6.42
CA LEU A 34 -10.03 5.07 -6.10
C LEU A 34 -9.19 5.95 -7.02
N TRP A 35 -8.20 6.63 -6.45
CA TRP A 35 -7.28 7.49 -7.19
C TRP A 35 -5.89 6.89 -7.11
N VAL A 36 -5.21 6.85 -8.25
CA VAL A 36 -3.82 6.42 -8.31
C VAL A 36 -2.99 7.53 -8.92
N ARG A 37 -1.94 7.93 -8.23
CA ARG A 37 -0.96 8.88 -8.75
C ARG A 37 0.38 8.19 -8.85
N LEU A 38 1.01 8.36 -9.99
CA LEU A 38 2.33 7.81 -10.24
C LEU A 38 3.28 8.96 -10.55
N HIS A 39 4.35 9.05 -9.78
CA HIS A 39 5.39 10.05 -10.01
C HIS A 39 6.69 9.35 -10.38
N LEU A 40 7.18 9.67 -11.57
CA LEU A 40 8.45 9.13 -12.07
C LEU A 40 9.51 10.22 -11.93
N ALA A 41 10.50 9.96 -11.11
CA ALA A 41 11.65 10.82 -10.95
C ALA A 41 12.90 10.08 -11.45
N PRO A 42 14.03 10.78 -11.69
CA PRO A 42 15.21 10.12 -12.24
C PRO A 42 15.72 8.94 -11.40
N LYS A 43 15.49 8.98 -10.08
CA LYS A 43 16.05 7.96 -9.19
C LYS A 43 15.04 7.24 -8.36
N GLN A 44 13.75 7.51 -8.55
CA GLN A 44 12.72 6.79 -7.80
C GLN A 44 11.39 6.85 -8.51
N VAL A 45 10.55 5.88 -8.14
CA VAL A 45 9.13 5.87 -8.49
C VAL A 45 8.35 6.06 -7.20
N ALA A 46 7.37 6.95 -7.20
CA ALA A 46 6.45 7.13 -6.09
C ALA A 46 5.05 6.83 -6.55
N VAL A 47 4.30 6.08 -5.75
CA VAL A 47 2.91 5.73 -6.03
C VAL A 47 2.07 6.14 -4.83
N GLU A 48 0.97 6.81 -5.12
CA GLU A 48 0.00 7.20 -4.11
C GLU A 48 -1.35 6.65 -4.51
N ILE A 49 -2.00 5.91 -3.62
CA ILE A 49 -3.28 5.28 -3.89
C ILE A 49 -4.24 5.69 -2.78
N CYS A 50 -5.33 6.33 -3.16
CA CYS A 50 -6.33 6.82 -2.21
C CYS A 50 -7.69 6.23 -2.53
N ASP A 51 -8.47 5.88 -1.52
CA ASP A 51 -9.84 5.47 -1.70
C ASP A 51 -10.76 6.26 -0.78
N ASP A 52 -12.06 6.24 -1.09
CA ASP A 52 -13.09 6.93 -0.32
C ASP A 52 -13.94 5.97 0.52
N GLY A 53 -13.38 4.81 0.86
CA GLY A 53 -14.11 3.78 1.57
C GLY A 53 -14.29 4.05 3.06
N HIS A 54 -14.42 2.97 3.82
CA HIS A 54 -14.70 3.05 5.26
C HIS A 54 -13.51 3.44 6.12
N GLY A 55 -12.34 3.61 5.52
CA GLY A 55 -11.15 4.04 6.23
C GLY A 55 -10.41 2.88 6.87
N MET A 56 -9.38 3.24 7.63
CA MET A 56 -8.39 2.29 8.12
C MET A 56 -8.94 1.32 9.15
N GLN A 57 -9.98 1.71 9.88
CA GLN A 57 -10.45 0.90 10.99
C GLN A 57 -11.23 -0.32 10.56
N ALA A 58 -11.92 -0.23 9.44
CA ALA A 58 -12.85 -1.27 9.04
C ALA A 58 -12.20 -2.39 8.26
N ALA A 59 -11.24 -2.09 7.40
CA ALA A 59 -10.78 -3.04 6.40
C ALA A 59 -9.29 -3.36 6.45
N TYR A 60 -8.48 -2.46 6.99
CA TYR A 60 -7.02 -2.58 6.86
C TYR A 60 -6.30 -2.92 8.15
N TYR A 61 -7.00 -2.92 9.28
CA TYR A 61 -6.39 -3.20 10.57
C TYR A 61 -7.18 -4.24 11.34
N THR A 62 -6.46 -5.07 12.02
CA THR A 62 -7.03 -5.95 13.05
C THR A 62 -6.34 -5.61 14.37
N TYR A 63 -6.79 -6.26 15.43
CA TYR A 63 -6.14 -6.14 16.72
C TYR A 63 -5.52 -7.49 17.08
N ASP A 64 -4.36 -7.41 17.67
CA ASP A 64 -3.67 -8.59 18.14
C ASP A 64 -3.29 -8.38 19.61
N LEU A 65 -3.17 -9.47 20.34
CA LEU A 65 -2.75 -9.42 21.73
C LEU A 65 -1.22 -9.37 21.80
N VAL A 66 -0.72 -8.42 22.58
CA VAL A 66 0.70 -8.34 22.86
C VAL A 66 1.00 -8.99 24.20
N ASP A 67 2.28 -9.13 24.54
CA ASP A 67 2.74 -9.92 25.68
C ASP A 67 2.14 -9.49 27.00
N ASN A 68 1.79 -8.22 27.14
CA ASN A 68 1.19 -7.70 28.37
C ASN A 68 -0.34 -7.83 28.41
N GLY A 69 -0.93 -8.50 27.44
CA GLY A 69 -2.38 -8.68 27.36
C GLY A 69 -3.12 -7.52 26.73
N GLU A 70 -2.44 -6.49 26.32
CA GLU A 70 -3.07 -5.38 25.62
C GLU A 70 -3.34 -5.72 24.18
N ARG A 71 -4.30 -5.02 23.58
CA ARG A 71 -4.60 -5.19 22.15
C ARG A 71 -3.81 -4.17 21.37
N GLN A 72 -3.12 -4.63 20.36
CA GLN A 72 -2.35 -3.79 19.46
C GLN A 72 -2.96 -3.82 18.07
N ARG A 73 -3.06 -2.65 17.47
CA ARG A 73 -3.59 -2.50 16.14
C ARG A 73 -2.53 -2.86 15.10
N ILE A 74 -2.84 -3.81 14.25
CA ILE A 74 -1.92 -4.25 13.20
C ILE A 74 -2.61 -4.22 11.86
N TYR A 75 -1.84 -4.26 10.79
CA TYR A 75 -2.40 -4.34 9.45
C TYR A 75 -3.18 -5.63 9.31
N SER A 76 -4.39 -5.53 8.78
CA SER A 76 -5.22 -6.70 8.54
C SER A 76 -4.84 -7.35 7.22
N GLY A 77 -4.94 -8.68 7.19
CA GLY A 77 -4.86 -9.43 5.98
C GLY A 77 -3.50 -9.43 5.30
N HIS A 78 -3.46 -10.14 4.21
CA HIS A 78 -2.22 -10.35 3.47
C HIS A 78 -1.90 -9.23 2.51
N GLY A 79 -2.89 -8.49 2.05
CA GLY A 79 -2.70 -7.45 1.05
C GLY A 79 -1.78 -6.33 1.51
N MET A 80 -2.04 -5.78 2.71
CA MET A 80 -1.22 -4.69 3.23
C MET A 80 0.20 -5.13 3.51
N ARG A 81 0.36 -6.32 4.09
CA ARG A 81 1.68 -6.89 4.33
C ARG A 81 2.43 -7.10 3.02
N GLY A 82 1.74 -7.65 2.03
CA GLY A 82 2.33 -7.92 0.72
C GLY A 82 2.79 -6.66 0.03
N MET A 83 2.00 -5.59 0.10
CA MET A 83 2.38 -4.31 -0.48
C MET A 83 3.65 -3.77 0.17
N ARG A 84 3.72 -3.81 1.50
CA ARG A 84 4.90 -3.36 2.22
C ARG A 84 6.13 -4.20 1.87
N GLU A 85 5.98 -5.51 1.88
CA GLU A 85 7.09 -6.41 1.58
C GLU A 85 7.63 -6.18 0.17
N ARG A 86 6.76 -6.00 -0.81
CA ARG A 86 7.19 -5.76 -2.19
C ARG A 86 8.00 -4.46 -2.30
N ALA A 87 7.56 -3.42 -1.61
CA ALA A 87 8.30 -2.16 -1.62
C ALA A 87 9.65 -2.31 -0.93
N GLU A 88 9.66 -2.92 0.25
CA GLU A 88 10.88 -3.05 1.05
C GLU A 88 11.90 -3.96 0.41
N GLU A 89 11.47 -5.02 -0.27
CA GLU A 89 12.38 -5.90 -1.00
C GLU A 89 13.19 -5.17 -2.06
N LEU A 90 12.65 -4.10 -2.59
CA LEU A 90 13.33 -3.28 -3.60
C LEU A 90 13.98 -2.04 -3.00
N GLY A 91 14.10 -2.00 -1.67
CA GLY A 91 14.74 -0.88 -0.98
C GLY A 91 13.84 0.33 -0.83
N GLY A 92 12.56 0.15 -1.01
CA GLY A 92 11.60 1.24 -0.92
C GLY A 92 10.93 1.35 0.44
N THR A 93 9.96 2.24 0.51
CA THR A 93 9.20 2.52 1.73
C THR A 93 7.71 2.39 1.44
N PHE A 94 6.97 2.09 2.50
CA PHE A 94 5.52 1.95 2.46
C PHE A 94 4.94 2.73 3.64
N ALA A 95 3.91 3.51 3.39
CA ALA A 95 3.19 4.24 4.43
C ALA A 95 1.70 4.18 4.15
N ILE A 96 0.92 4.18 5.23
CA ILE A 96 -0.53 4.19 5.14
C ILE A 96 -1.06 5.23 6.10
N ALA A 97 -2.07 5.98 5.69
CA ALA A 97 -2.64 7.05 6.48
C ALA A 97 -4.12 7.21 6.14
N PRO A 98 -4.91 7.83 7.04
CA PRO A 98 -6.28 8.18 6.68
C PRO A 98 -6.27 9.20 5.55
N PHE A 99 -7.21 9.03 4.63
CA PHE A 99 -7.44 10.02 3.59
C PHE A 99 -8.47 11.01 4.12
N PRO A 100 -8.25 12.33 3.96
CA PRO A 100 -9.19 13.31 4.52
C PRO A 100 -10.62 13.16 4.03
N GLU A 101 -10.80 12.60 2.84
CA GLU A 101 -12.11 12.37 2.25
C GLU A 101 -12.83 11.16 2.87
N GLY A 102 -12.22 10.48 3.82
CA GLY A 102 -12.85 9.39 4.55
C GLY A 102 -12.30 8.02 4.31
N GLY A 103 -11.38 7.83 3.43
CA GLY A 103 -10.82 6.51 3.12
C GLY A 103 -9.40 6.35 3.60
N VAL A 104 -8.61 5.68 2.79
CA VAL A 104 -7.23 5.33 3.10
C VAL A 104 -6.31 5.84 1.99
N LYS A 105 -5.13 6.29 2.40
CA LYS A 105 -4.07 6.70 1.49
C LYS A 105 -2.88 5.80 1.70
N VAL A 106 -2.45 5.15 0.64
CA VAL A 106 -1.25 4.32 0.61
C VAL A 106 -0.18 5.06 -0.18
N GLN A 107 1.02 5.14 0.36
CA GLN A 107 2.15 5.77 -0.32
C GLN A 107 3.32 4.82 -0.38
N VAL A 108 3.90 4.67 -1.55
CA VAL A 108 5.05 3.80 -1.79
C VAL A 108 6.09 4.58 -2.56
N GLN A 109 7.34 4.47 -2.15
CA GLN A 109 8.48 5.03 -2.88
C GLN A 109 9.50 3.92 -3.08
N ILE A 110 9.95 3.74 -4.31
CA ILE A 110 10.91 2.69 -4.65
C ILE A 110 12.04 3.31 -5.44
N PRO A 111 13.31 3.15 -4.99
CA PRO A 111 14.44 3.67 -5.76
C PRO A 111 14.65 2.90 -7.05
N ILE A 112 15.09 3.62 -8.05
CA ILE A 112 15.39 3.00 -9.34
C ILE A 112 16.89 3.03 -9.59
#